data_356187d184680bfcba3aa4432de5bfcf
#
_entry.id   356187d184680bfcba3aa4432de5bfcf
#
_cell.length_a   1.000
_cell.length_b   1.000
_cell.length_c   1.000
_cell.angle_alpha   90.00
_cell.angle_beta   90.00
_cell.angle_gamma   90.00
#
_symmetry.space_group_name_H-M   'P 1'
#
loop_
_entity.id
_entity.type
_entity.pdbx_description
1 polymer ?
#
loop_
_entity_poly.entity_id
_entity_poly.type
_entity_poly.pdbx_seq_one_letter_code
_entity_poly.pdbx_strand_id
1 'polypeptide(L)'
;MNGTLTLTAAVALGVVWAYHAAAFQADIASVKFQDVAPESGLSFVLHNCPTPQKHMIETMAGGLAVFDYDGDGRPDIFFTNGAELPSLIKTGPQYWNRLYHNEGKMKFRDVTEEAGVAGQGYSMGAAAGDYDNDGHPDLFVAGVNRNILYHNLGNGKFEDVTAKAGIRSGEWAVAAGWFDYDNDGFLDLWVVHYAKWSPAYDRYCGNQTRGIRIYCHPKYFEGLPSTLYHNRGDGTFEDVSTKAGIASFAGRGMSVVSADYDRDGHPDVFVTNDNMPNFLFHNRGNGTFEEVGLSSGVALREDGKAVASMGADFRDYDNDGLPDIAVTALTGETFPLFRNVGKGNFADATYASRIGALSSRHSGWGVGLFDFNNDGWKDLFTANSHVNDRVELFESAVYEEPDSVFVNLGNGTFRDASTGAGLNESKAHRGSAYADLDGDGKIDVVVASLGSSAELWHNISPETNHWISFRLTGTQSNRDGIGTHIRIGNQQNDMISAVSYASSSLDGVHFGLGRTTSIDRIDIVWPSGKHQTLHDIKVDEVVNLREPR
;
A
#
# COMPACT_ATOMS: atom_id res chain seq x y z
N MET A 1 11.97 -25.67 -64.96
CA MET A 1 10.91 -26.11 -64.04
C MET A 1 11.49 -26.21 -62.62
N ASN A 2 11.65 -25.16 -61.88
CA ASN A 2 12.00 -25.14 -60.44
C ASN A 2 11.87 -23.70 -59.92
N GLY A 3 10.64 -23.30 -59.64
CA GLY A 3 10.41 -21.95 -59.17
C GLY A 3 9.13 -21.70 -58.38
N THR A 4 8.36 -22.76 -58.07
CA THR A 4 7.00 -22.61 -57.51
C THR A 4 6.78 -23.27 -56.14
N LEU A 5 7.78 -23.95 -55.56
CA LEU A 5 7.60 -24.63 -54.26
C LEU A 5 8.10 -23.87 -53.01
N THR A 6 8.83 -22.77 -53.17
CA THR A 6 9.40 -22.04 -52.05
C THR A 6 8.52 -20.92 -51.50
N LEU A 7 7.51 -20.45 -52.23
CA LEU A 7 6.62 -19.38 -51.77
C LEU A 7 5.46 -19.83 -50.86
N THR A 8 5.03 -21.08 -51.03
CA THR A 8 3.89 -21.61 -50.22
C THR A 8 4.30 -22.02 -48.80
N ALA A 9 5.54 -22.43 -48.57
CA ALA A 9 6.02 -22.78 -47.23
C ALA A 9 6.27 -21.55 -46.34
N ALA A 10 6.70 -20.44 -46.90
CA ALA A 10 6.93 -19.20 -46.15
C ALA A 10 5.62 -18.52 -45.72
N VAL A 11 4.56 -18.61 -46.53
CA VAL A 11 3.24 -18.06 -46.20
C VAL A 11 2.54 -18.89 -45.13
N ALA A 12 2.69 -20.22 -45.16
CA ALA A 12 2.08 -21.14 -44.16
C ALA A 12 2.76 -20.98 -42.77
N LEU A 13 4.10 -20.79 -42.71
CA LEU A 13 4.81 -20.54 -41.47
C LEU A 13 4.48 -19.15 -40.89
N GLY A 14 4.35 -18.13 -41.73
CA GLY A 14 3.97 -16.78 -41.27
C GLY A 14 2.55 -16.70 -40.71
N VAL A 15 1.60 -17.44 -41.29
CA VAL A 15 0.20 -17.51 -40.81
C VAL A 15 0.10 -18.30 -39.50
N VAL A 16 0.84 -19.39 -39.36
CA VAL A 16 0.87 -20.17 -38.10
C VAL A 16 1.48 -19.37 -36.96
N TRP A 17 2.55 -18.58 -37.19
CA TRP A 17 3.13 -17.70 -36.20
C TRP A 17 2.20 -16.53 -35.83
N ALA A 18 1.50 -15.94 -36.79
CA ALA A 18 0.52 -14.91 -36.56
C ALA A 18 -0.70 -15.41 -35.76
N TYR A 19 -1.16 -16.65 -36.03
CA TYR A 19 -2.25 -17.29 -35.27
C TYR A 19 -1.82 -17.63 -33.82
N HIS A 20 -0.59 -18.10 -33.61
CA HIS A 20 -0.09 -18.38 -32.27
C HIS A 20 0.18 -17.09 -31.49
N ALA A 21 0.68 -16.03 -32.12
CA ALA A 21 0.86 -14.73 -31.51
C ALA A 21 -0.50 -14.05 -31.16
N ALA A 22 -1.50 -14.18 -32.04
CA ALA A 22 -2.84 -13.67 -31.79
C ALA A 22 -3.61 -14.50 -30.75
N ALA A 23 -3.41 -15.82 -30.68
CA ALA A 23 -4.00 -16.68 -29.65
C ALA A 23 -3.35 -16.44 -28.29
N PHE A 24 -2.04 -16.15 -28.22
CA PHE A 24 -1.36 -15.79 -26.95
C PHE A 24 -1.79 -14.41 -26.43
N GLN A 25 -2.25 -13.51 -27.29
CA GLN A 25 -2.74 -12.19 -26.93
C GLN A 25 -4.23 -12.18 -26.53
N ALA A 26 -4.97 -13.25 -26.80
CA ALA A 26 -6.41 -13.35 -26.56
C ALA A 26 -6.80 -13.97 -25.20
N ASP A 27 -5.83 -14.47 -24.42
CA ASP A 27 -6.10 -15.24 -23.19
C ASP A 27 -5.65 -14.55 -21.88
N ILE A 28 -5.17 -13.32 -21.93
CA ILE A 28 -4.93 -12.54 -20.70
C ILE A 28 -6.28 -11.98 -20.27
N ALA A 29 -6.82 -12.51 -19.18
CA ALA A 29 -8.07 -12.04 -18.59
C ALA A 29 -8.01 -10.51 -18.41
N SER A 30 -9.02 -9.80 -18.88
CA SER A 30 -9.06 -8.35 -18.82
C SER A 30 -9.42 -7.90 -17.40
N VAL A 31 -8.61 -7.05 -16.78
CA VAL A 31 -8.98 -6.33 -15.55
C VAL A 31 -10.07 -5.32 -15.87
N LYS A 32 -11.12 -5.23 -15.01
CA LYS A 32 -12.19 -4.25 -15.11
C LYS A 32 -12.65 -3.79 -13.75
N PHE A 33 -12.83 -2.48 -13.61
CA PHE A 33 -13.35 -1.84 -12.42
C PHE A 33 -14.59 -0.99 -12.74
N GLN A 34 -15.44 -0.82 -11.74
CA GLN A 34 -16.56 0.13 -11.74
C GLN A 34 -16.52 0.93 -10.44
N ASP A 35 -16.55 2.26 -10.51
CA ASP A 35 -16.74 3.07 -9.30
C ASP A 35 -18.19 2.91 -8.80
N VAL A 36 -18.34 2.27 -7.66
CA VAL A 36 -19.62 2.06 -6.99
C VAL A 36 -19.81 2.94 -5.75
N ALA A 37 -18.85 3.81 -5.43
CA ALA A 37 -18.95 4.72 -4.28
C ALA A 37 -20.26 5.53 -4.27
N PRO A 38 -20.75 6.10 -5.38
CA PRO A 38 -21.98 6.89 -5.38
C PRO A 38 -23.22 6.11 -4.93
N GLU A 39 -23.23 4.80 -5.15
CA GLU A 39 -24.38 3.93 -4.85
C GLU A 39 -24.17 3.10 -3.58
N SER A 40 -22.95 3.08 -3.04
CA SER A 40 -22.57 2.20 -1.91
C SER A 40 -22.98 2.74 -0.54
N GLY A 41 -23.28 4.02 -0.42
CA GLY A 41 -23.44 4.71 0.87
C GLY A 41 -22.13 5.35 1.38
N LEU A 42 -21.02 5.16 0.67
CA LEU A 42 -19.74 5.77 0.98
C LEU A 42 -19.75 7.24 0.55
N SER A 43 -19.87 8.15 1.50
CA SER A 43 -20.03 9.60 1.26
C SER A 43 -18.83 10.42 1.74
N PHE A 44 -17.66 9.78 1.91
CA PHE A 44 -16.45 10.43 2.40
C PHE A 44 -15.89 11.44 1.40
N VAL A 45 -15.56 12.63 1.92
CA VAL A 45 -14.80 13.67 1.21
C VAL A 45 -13.58 14.05 2.05
N LEU A 46 -12.41 13.99 1.45
CA LEU A 46 -11.16 14.35 2.11
C LEU A 46 -10.96 15.86 2.10
N HIS A 47 -11.13 16.49 3.27
CA HIS A 47 -10.95 17.93 3.45
C HIS A 47 -9.54 18.26 3.93
N ASN A 48 -8.65 18.59 3.00
CA ASN A 48 -7.26 18.97 3.28
C ASN A 48 -7.08 20.46 3.65
N CYS A 49 -8.13 21.24 3.67
CA CYS A 49 -8.16 22.67 4.04
C CYS A 49 -7.10 23.52 3.29
N PRO A 50 -7.14 23.60 1.94
CA PRO A 50 -6.15 24.35 1.18
C PRO A 50 -6.19 25.84 1.52
N THR A 51 -5.01 26.42 1.78
CA THR A 51 -4.84 27.83 2.18
C THR A 51 -4.10 28.65 1.11
N PRO A 52 -4.22 29.98 1.12
CA PRO A 52 -3.39 30.84 0.28
C PRO A 52 -1.89 30.70 0.56
N GLN A 53 -1.52 30.22 1.76
CA GLN A 53 -0.13 30.00 2.20
C GLN A 53 0.51 28.78 1.55
N LYS A 54 -0.29 27.83 1.03
CA LYS A 54 0.20 26.61 0.40
C LYS A 54 1.15 25.82 1.31
N HIS A 55 0.65 25.43 2.48
CA HIS A 55 1.41 24.59 3.41
C HIS A 55 1.54 23.17 2.84
N MET A 56 2.74 22.59 2.92
CA MET A 56 3.02 21.26 2.35
C MET A 56 2.08 20.17 2.89
N ILE A 57 1.65 20.26 4.14
CA ILE A 57 0.72 19.29 4.74
C ILE A 57 -0.61 19.19 3.98
N GLU A 58 -1.04 20.26 3.31
CA GLU A 58 -2.29 20.28 2.52
C GLU A 58 -2.27 19.28 1.36
N THR A 59 -1.07 18.87 0.91
CA THR A 59 -0.92 17.97 -0.25
C THR A 59 -0.86 16.49 0.13
N MET A 60 -0.68 16.17 1.42
CA MET A 60 -0.21 14.85 1.88
C MET A 60 -1.23 14.05 2.70
N ALA A 61 -2.39 14.60 3.05
CA ALA A 61 -3.47 13.84 3.69
C ALA A 61 -4.03 12.77 2.73
N GLY A 62 -4.64 11.72 3.28
CA GLY A 62 -5.41 10.77 2.47
C GLY A 62 -5.01 9.32 2.62
N GLY A 63 -4.36 8.93 3.72
CA GLY A 63 -4.21 7.53 4.07
C GLY A 63 -5.54 6.93 4.53
N LEU A 64 -5.68 5.62 4.38
CA LEU A 64 -6.86 4.86 4.77
C LEU A 64 -6.49 3.46 5.24
N ALA A 65 -7.43 2.77 5.89
CA ALA A 65 -7.27 1.38 6.27
C ALA A 65 -8.50 0.56 5.90
N VAL A 66 -8.28 -0.67 5.43
CA VAL A 66 -9.33 -1.66 5.22
C VAL A 66 -9.05 -2.85 6.14
N PHE A 67 -10.03 -3.18 7.00
CA PHE A 67 -9.92 -4.23 8.01
C PHE A 67 -11.30 -4.57 8.59
N ASP A 68 -11.49 -5.78 9.07
CA ASP A 68 -12.72 -6.24 9.73
C ASP A 68 -12.70 -5.80 11.21
N TYR A 69 -13.30 -4.61 11.52
CA TYR A 69 -13.19 -4.03 12.87
C TYR A 69 -14.13 -4.68 13.89
N ASP A 70 -15.22 -5.30 13.46
CA ASP A 70 -16.22 -5.88 14.36
C ASP A 70 -16.28 -7.42 14.35
N GLY A 71 -15.41 -8.06 13.53
CA GLY A 71 -15.25 -9.50 13.47
C GLY A 71 -16.38 -10.23 12.74
N ASP A 72 -17.14 -9.52 11.88
CA ASP A 72 -18.25 -10.10 11.14
C ASP A 72 -17.83 -10.82 9.84
N GLY A 73 -16.55 -10.73 9.50
CA GLY A 73 -15.94 -11.38 8.35
C GLY A 73 -16.03 -10.56 7.07
N ARG A 74 -16.39 -9.30 7.12
CA ARG A 74 -16.39 -8.37 6.00
C ARG A 74 -15.44 -7.21 6.27
N PRO A 75 -14.52 -6.90 5.36
CA PRO A 75 -13.62 -5.76 5.55
C PRO A 75 -14.36 -4.42 5.53
N ASP A 76 -14.08 -3.59 6.52
CA ASP A 76 -14.60 -2.24 6.70
C ASP A 76 -13.60 -1.20 6.21
N ILE A 77 -14.02 0.06 6.06
CA ILE A 77 -13.16 1.11 5.51
C ILE A 77 -13.02 2.27 6.49
N PHE A 78 -11.78 2.58 6.88
CA PHE A 78 -11.45 3.78 7.66
C PHE A 78 -10.69 4.79 6.80
N PHE A 79 -11.12 6.05 6.80
CA PHE A 79 -10.45 7.17 6.14
C PHE A 79 -9.91 8.17 7.15
N THR A 80 -8.68 8.61 6.95
CA THR A 80 -8.13 9.79 7.64
C THR A 80 -8.62 11.07 6.98
N ASN A 81 -8.71 12.17 7.75
CA ASN A 81 -9.15 13.46 7.23
C ASN A 81 -8.31 14.60 7.81
N GLY A 82 -8.22 15.71 7.10
CA GLY A 82 -7.53 16.90 7.54
C GLY A 82 -8.18 17.60 8.73
N ALA A 83 -7.79 18.83 8.96
CA ALA A 83 -8.33 19.72 9.97
C ALA A 83 -8.21 21.17 9.50
N GLU A 84 -8.84 22.10 10.18
CA GLU A 84 -8.75 23.52 9.86
C GLU A 84 -7.33 24.07 10.07
N LEU A 85 -6.83 24.81 9.10
CA LEU A 85 -5.52 25.47 9.18
C LEU A 85 -5.68 26.96 9.53
N PRO A 86 -4.81 27.53 10.35
CA PRO A 86 -3.58 26.94 10.90
C PRO A 86 -3.76 26.24 12.27
N SER A 87 -4.98 26.16 12.79
CA SER A 87 -5.28 25.66 14.15
C SER A 87 -4.98 24.17 14.33
N LEU A 88 -5.01 23.36 13.26
CA LEU A 88 -4.96 21.89 13.26
C LEU A 88 -6.10 21.27 14.08
N ILE A 89 -7.26 21.92 14.14
CA ILE A 89 -8.43 21.46 14.91
C ILE A 89 -9.52 21.00 13.95
N LYS A 90 -10.13 19.86 14.24
CA LYS A 90 -11.34 19.39 13.57
C LYS A 90 -12.55 20.17 14.13
N THR A 91 -12.88 21.30 13.48
CA THR A 91 -13.91 22.23 13.95
C THR A 91 -15.34 21.78 13.68
N GLY A 92 -15.52 20.69 12.92
CA GLY A 92 -16.83 20.14 12.61
C GLY A 92 -16.78 18.79 11.90
N PRO A 93 -17.95 18.14 11.70
CA PRO A 93 -18.04 16.80 11.14
C PRO A 93 -17.41 16.62 9.74
N GLN A 94 -17.26 17.69 8.97
CA GLN A 94 -16.61 17.65 7.65
C GLN A 94 -15.12 17.28 7.73
N TYR A 95 -14.47 17.52 8.87
CA TYR A 95 -13.05 17.16 9.10
C TYR A 95 -12.87 15.85 9.83
N TRP A 96 -13.96 15.16 10.27
CA TRP A 96 -13.82 13.91 10.98
C TRP A 96 -13.17 12.85 10.10
N ASN A 97 -12.31 12.01 10.68
CA ASN A 97 -12.01 10.71 10.10
C ASN A 97 -13.32 9.95 9.98
N ARG A 98 -13.40 8.96 9.10
CA ARG A 98 -14.63 8.18 8.91
C ARG A 98 -14.35 6.69 8.97
N LEU A 99 -15.23 5.98 9.68
CA LEU A 99 -15.30 4.52 9.65
C LEU A 99 -16.64 4.12 9.03
N TYR A 100 -16.56 3.30 7.99
CA TYR A 100 -17.69 2.76 7.28
C TYR A 100 -17.77 1.26 7.50
N HIS A 101 -18.86 0.80 8.15
CA HIS A 101 -19.17 -0.61 8.32
C HIS A 101 -19.69 -1.19 7.00
N ASN A 102 -19.17 -2.34 6.61
CA ASN A 102 -19.54 -3.08 5.41
C ASN A 102 -20.81 -3.94 5.66
N GLU A 103 -21.94 -3.50 5.14
CA GLU A 103 -23.23 -4.22 5.25
C GLU A 103 -23.36 -5.38 4.22
N GLY A 104 -22.30 -5.66 3.46
CA GLY A 104 -22.27 -6.62 2.35
C GLY A 104 -22.81 -6.06 1.04
N LYS A 105 -22.49 -6.72 -0.08
CA LYS A 105 -22.93 -6.36 -1.43
C LYS A 105 -22.54 -4.93 -1.81
N MET A 106 -21.33 -4.51 -1.48
CA MET A 106 -20.79 -3.17 -1.72
C MET A 106 -21.68 -2.06 -1.12
N LYS A 107 -22.28 -2.28 0.06
CA LYS A 107 -23.04 -1.30 0.83
C LYS A 107 -22.34 -1.00 2.14
N PHE A 108 -22.22 0.29 2.45
CA PHE A 108 -21.48 0.78 3.60
C PHE A 108 -22.31 1.78 4.40
N ARG A 109 -22.17 1.73 5.72
CA ARG A 109 -22.84 2.65 6.65
C ARG A 109 -21.79 3.38 7.50
N ASP A 110 -21.87 4.69 7.56
CA ASP A 110 -21.02 5.52 8.45
C ASP A 110 -21.33 5.20 9.92
N VAL A 111 -20.33 4.70 10.63
CA VAL A 111 -20.40 4.34 12.06
C VAL A 111 -19.42 5.16 12.91
N THR A 112 -18.85 6.21 12.35
CA THR A 112 -17.78 7.02 12.96
C THR A 112 -18.08 7.50 14.36
N GLU A 113 -19.29 8.04 14.57
CA GLU A 113 -19.72 8.59 15.86
C GLU A 113 -19.99 7.47 16.87
N GLU A 114 -20.63 6.38 16.41
CA GLU A 114 -20.92 5.19 17.22
C GLU A 114 -19.64 4.51 17.68
N ALA A 115 -18.66 4.39 16.80
CA ALA A 115 -17.35 3.78 17.06
C ALA A 115 -16.40 4.70 17.85
N GLY A 116 -16.64 6.02 17.86
CA GLY A 116 -15.81 6.99 18.59
C GLY A 116 -14.49 7.36 17.89
N VAL A 117 -14.40 7.21 16.57
CA VAL A 117 -13.14 7.36 15.80
C VAL A 117 -13.06 8.64 14.96
N ALA A 118 -13.87 9.64 15.25
CA ALA A 118 -13.87 10.94 14.53
C ALA A 118 -12.48 11.61 14.49
N GLY A 119 -11.63 11.31 15.45
CA GLY A 119 -10.25 11.78 15.52
C GLY A 119 -10.09 13.21 16.01
N GLN A 120 -8.84 13.61 16.14
CA GLN A 120 -8.43 14.97 16.51
C GLN A 120 -7.17 15.31 15.71
N GLY A 121 -6.92 16.60 15.50
CA GLY A 121 -5.75 17.07 14.77
C GLY A 121 -5.86 16.79 13.25
N TYR A 122 -4.79 17.05 12.53
CA TYR A 122 -4.69 16.85 11.10
C TYR A 122 -4.13 15.43 10.84
N SER A 123 -5.01 14.50 10.48
CA SER A 123 -4.64 13.09 10.23
C SER A 123 -4.04 12.91 8.84
N MET A 124 -3.09 11.98 8.72
CA MET A 124 -2.34 11.67 7.50
C MET A 124 -2.56 10.23 7.05
N GLY A 125 -2.13 9.26 7.86
CA GLY A 125 -2.14 7.83 7.55
C GLY A 125 -2.87 7.01 8.59
N ALA A 126 -3.16 5.75 8.23
CA ALA A 126 -3.80 4.77 9.10
C ALA A 126 -3.12 3.41 8.99
N ALA A 127 -3.00 2.69 10.11
CA ALA A 127 -2.51 1.33 10.16
C ALA A 127 -3.37 0.49 11.10
N ALA A 128 -3.91 -0.63 10.59
CA ALA A 128 -4.71 -1.58 11.33
C ALA A 128 -3.89 -2.80 11.75
N GLY A 129 -4.09 -3.32 12.97
CA GLY A 129 -3.45 -4.52 13.51
C GLY A 129 -3.86 -4.77 14.95
N ASP A 130 -4.01 -6.03 15.35
CA ASP A 130 -4.35 -6.48 16.71
C ASP A 130 -3.07 -6.50 17.57
N TYR A 131 -2.74 -5.35 18.20
CA TYR A 131 -1.47 -5.20 18.91
C TYR A 131 -1.44 -5.89 20.28
N ASP A 132 -2.61 -6.18 20.91
CA ASP A 132 -2.67 -6.84 22.21
C ASP A 132 -3.17 -8.30 22.15
N ASN A 133 -3.36 -8.83 20.93
CA ASN A 133 -3.75 -10.21 20.64
C ASN A 133 -5.12 -10.61 21.20
N ASP A 134 -6.04 -9.66 21.39
CA ASP A 134 -7.38 -9.94 21.93
C ASP A 134 -8.38 -10.44 20.86
N GLY A 135 -8.01 -10.35 19.58
CA GLY A 135 -8.79 -10.81 18.43
C GLY A 135 -9.63 -9.71 17.80
N HIS A 136 -9.40 -8.45 18.16
CA HIS A 136 -10.08 -7.27 17.63
C HIS A 136 -9.06 -6.29 17.07
N PRO A 137 -8.94 -6.16 15.75
CA PRO A 137 -7.93 -5.26 15.17
C PRO A 137 -8.05 -3.82 15.66
N ASP A 138 -6.94 -3.27 16.12
CA ASP A 138 -6.79 -1.91 16.60
C ASP A 138 -6.41 -0.97 15.46
N LEU A 139 -6.42 0.34 15.72
CA LEU A 139 -6.17 1.34 14.69
C LEU A 139 -5.19 2.40 15.18
N PHE A 140 -4.06 2.54 14.48
CA PHE A 140 -3.16 3.68 14.64
C PHE A 140 -3.43 4.73 13.57
N VAL A 141 -3.52 6.00 13.97
CA VAL A 141 -3.69 7.16 13.08
C VAL A 141 -2.49 8.07 13.21
N ALA A 142 -1.69 8.15 12.15
CA ALA A 142 -0.58 9.10 12.02
C ALA A 142 -1.11 10.50 11.71
N GLY A 143 -0.48 11.55 12.25
CA GLY A 143 -0.92 12.91 11.98
C GLY A 143 0.11 14.00 12.30
N VAL A 144 -0.23 15.22 11.94
CA VAL A 144 0.62 16.38 12.18
C VAL A 144 0.54 16.79 13.65
N ASN A 145 1.64 16.68 14.36
CA ASN A 145 1.78 16.97 15.78
C ASN A 145 0.88 16.14 16.72
N ARG A 146 0.14 15.16 16.18
CA ARG A 146 -0.74 14.31 16.95
C ARG A 146 -0.94 12.95 16.31
N ASN A 147 -0.49 11.90 16.97
CA ASN A 147 -0.81 10.52 16.68
C ASN A 147 -1.97 10.06 17.58
N ILE A 148 -2.74 9.07 17.13
CA ILE A 148 -3.79 8.45 17.94
C ILE A 148 -3.65 6.94 17.81
N LEU A 149 -3.58 6.25 18.95
CA LEU A 149 -3.75 4.79 19.03
C LEU A 149 -5.14 4.51 19.61
N TYR A 150 -5.99 3.92 18.81
CA TYR A 150 -7.31 3.45 19.20
C TYR A 150 -7.25 1.97 19.51
N HIS A 151 -7.61 1.61 20.75
CA HIS A 151 -7.85 0.22 21.15
C HIS A 151 -9.29 -0.17 20.83
N ASN A 152 -9.48 -1.28 20.15
CA ASN A 152 -10.79 -1.82 19.79
C ASN A 152 -11.37 -2.61 20.97
N LEU A 153 -12.52 -2.20 21.47
CA LEU A 153 -13.15 -2.82 22.65
C LEU A 153 -13.96 -4.10 22.33
N GLY A 154 -13.92 -4.61 21.10
CA GLY A 154 -14.64 -5.80 20.66
C GLY A 154 -16.18 -5.68 20.65
N ASN A 155 -16.70 -4.47 20.76
CA ASN A 155 -18.15 -4.18 20.80
C ASN A 155 -18.57 -3.09 19.81
N GLY A 156 -17.80 -2.92 18.76
CA GLY A 156 -17.99 -1.88 17.73
C GLY A 156 -17.53 -0.49 18.14
N LYS A 157 -16.76 -0.35 19.24
CA LYS A 157 -16.25 0.91 19.76
C LYS A 157 -14.76 0.87 19.99
N PHE A 158 -14.14 2.04 19.89
CA PHE A 158 -12.72 2.25 20.13
C PHE A 158 -12.48 3.21 21.30
N GLU A 159 -11.38 3.03 22.00
CA GLU A 159 -10.86 3.93 23.04
C GLU A 159 -9.53 4.56 22.61
N ASP A 160 -9.38 5.88 22.73
CA ASP A 160 -8.07 6.56 22.53
C ASP A 160 -7.15 6.24 23.73
N VAL A 161 -6.22 5.32 23.52
CA VAL A 161 -5.24 4.88 24.52
C VAL A 161 -3.84 5.49 24.31
N THR A 162 -3.69 6.44 23.41
CA THR A 162 -2.40 7.02 22.97
C THR A 162 -1.48 7.37 24.14
N ALA A 163 -1.98 8.13 25.10
CA ALA A 163 -1.19 8.56 26.27
C ALA A 163 -0.89 7.41 27.23
N LYS A 164 -1.86 6.51 27.46
CA LYS A 164 -1.72 5.32 28.31
C LYS A 164 -0.72 4.33 27.71
N ALA A 165 -0.75 4.15 26.39
CA ALA A 165 0.14 3.28 25.64
C ALA A 165 1.59 3.84 25.52
N GLY A 166 1.85 5.09 25.91
CA GLY A 166 3.18 5.69 25.81
C GLY A 166 3.56 6.17 24.40
N ILE A 167 2.61 6.27 23.50
CA ILE A 167 2.82 6.78 22.13
C ILE A 167 3.02 8.30 22.16
N ARG A 168 4.08 8.76 21.52
CA ARG A 168 4.41 10.19 21.47
C ARG A 168 3.70 10.91 20.32
N SER A 169 3.44 12.17 20.52
CA SER A 169 2.97 13.14 19.54
C SER A 169 3.93 14.35 19.52
N GLY A 170 3.83 15.20 18.51
CA GLY A 170 4.63 16.43 18.42
C GLY A 170 5.48 16.55 17.17
N GLU A 171 5.46 15.53 16.30
CA GLU A 171 6.13 15.52 15.00
C GLU A 171 5.11 15.32 13.87
N TRP A 172 5.55 15.52 12.64
CA TRP A 172 4.71 15.25 11.47
C TRP A 172 4.87 13.79 11.06
N ALA A 173 4.02 12.92 11.61
CA ALA A 173 3.89 11.53 11.17
C ALA A 173 3.01 11.46 9.92
N VAL A 174 3.41 10.65 8.94
CA VAL A 174 2.70 10.45 7.67
C VAL A 174 2.12 9.05 7.56
N ALA A 175 2.89 8.04 7.86
CA ALA A 175 2.52 6.63 7.70
C ALA A 175 2.93 5.83 8.93
N ALA A 176 2.35 4.64 9.07
CA ALA A 176 2.78 3.66 10.05
C ALA A 176 2.56 2.23 9.53
N GLY A 177 3.27 1.27 10.13
CA GLY A 177 3.11 -0.16 9.83
C GLY A 177 3.27 -0.99 11.09
N TRP A 178 2.45 -2.03 11.19
CA TRP A 178 2.52 -3.04 12.23
C TRP A 178 3.32 -4.25 11.74
N PHE A 179 4.21 -4.76 12.57
CA PHE A 179 4.96 -6.00 12.34
C PHE A 179 5.61 -6.45 13.64
N ASP A 180 5.94 -7.72 13.75
CA ASP A 180 6.62 -8.31 14.92
C ASP A 180 8.11 -8.40 14.61
N TYR A 181 8.90 -7.36 14.99
CA TYR A 181 10.31 -7.26 14.55
C TYR A 181 11.26 -8.18 15.30
N ASP A 182 10.92 -8.64 16.49
CA ASP A 182 11.76 -9.50 17.33
C ASP A 182 11.16 -10.91 17.55
N ASN A 183 10.04 -11.21 16.85
CA ASN A 183 9.35 -12.49 16.87
C ASN A 183 8.87 -12.91 18.28
N ASP A 184 8.47 -11.93 19.11
CA ASP A 184 7.95 -12.21 20.45
C ASP A 184 6.44 -12.51 20.48
N GLY A 185 5.76 -12.38 19.34
CA GLY A 185 4.34 -12.67 19.15
C GLY A 185 3.42 -11.47 19.37
N PHE A 186 3.95 -10.27 19.62
CA PHE A 186 3.20 -9.03 19.68
C PHE A 186 3.58 -8.11 18.53
N LEU A 187 2.60 -7.36 18.01
CA LEU A 187 2.87 -6.39 16.95
C LEU A 187 3.54 -5.15 17.50
N ASP A 188 4.68 -4.79 16.92
CA ASP A 188 5.40 -3.54 17.11
C ASP A 188 4.95 -2.51 16.09
N LEU A 189 5.24 -1.21 16.37
CA LEU A 189 4.77 -0.13 15.53
C LEU A 189 5.94 0.69 14.99
N TRP A 190 6.06 0.73 13.65
CA TRP A 190 6.94 1.67 12.96
C TRP A 190 6.16 2.90 12.52
N VAL A 191 6.60 4.10 12.94
CA VAL A 191 5.98 5.38 12.57
C VAL A 191 6.95 6.19 11.71
N VAL A 192 6.51 6.55 10.52
CA VAL A 192 7.28 7.33 9.55
C VAL A 192 7.00 8.82 9.73
N HIS A 193 8.05 9.62 9.86
CA HIS A 193 7.96 11.08 9.93
C HIS A 193 8.49 11.73 8.66
N TYR A 194 7.85 12.85 8.27
CA TYR A 194 8.26 13.58 7.08
C TYR A 194 9.31 14.64 7.40
N ALA A 195 8.95 15.69 8.08
CA ALA A 195 9.84 16.83 8.27
C ALA A 195 9.45 17.72 9.46
N LYS A 196 10.38 18.54 9.91
CA LYS A 196 10.10 19.60 10.87
C LYS A 196 9.22 20.66 10.23
N TRP A 197 8.03 20.85 10.78
CA TRP A 197 7.07 21.84 10.32
C TRP A 197 6.21 22.37 11.46
N SER A 198 5.75 23.59 11.32
CA SER A 198 4.71 24.18 12.18
C SER A 198 3.85 25.15 11.38
N PRO A 199 2.63 25.49 11.84
CA PRO A 199 1.77 26.47 11.17
C PRO A 199 2.40 27.86 10.99
N ALA A 200 3.40 28.20 11.80
CA ALA A 200 4.15 29.45 11.68
C ALA A 200 5.18 29.44 10.52
N TYR A 201 5.43 28.28 9.92
CA TYR A 201 6.34 28.17 8.79
C TYR A 201 5.66 28.66 7.51
N ASP A 202 5.93 29.92 7.14
CA ASP A 202 5.33 30.60 5.98
C ASP A 202 6.41 31.00 4.95
N ARG A 203 6.99 30.01 4.27
CA ARG A 203 7.89 30.25 3.16
C ARG A 203 7.10 30.50 1.87
N TYR A 204 7.39 31.59 1.17
CA TYR A 204 6.83 31.83 -0.15
C TYR A 204 7.60 31.03 -1.20
N CYS A 205 6.93 30.17 -1.96
CA CYS A 205 7.43 29.47 -3.12
C CYS A 205 6.57 29.79 -4.35
N GLY A 206 7.18 29.90 -5.54
CA GLY A 206 6.51 30.28 -6.76
C GLY A 206 7.02 31.57 -7.37
N ASN A 207 6.17 32.26 -8.15
CA ASN A 207 6.51 33.50 -8.83
C ASN A 207 5.85 34.72 -8.13
N GLN A 208 6.62 35.39 -7.29
CA GLN A 208 6.12 36.53 -6.50
C GLN A 208 5.66 37.72 -7.37
N THR A 209 6.37 37.98 -8.49
CA THR A 209 6.04 39.08 -9.40
C THR A 209 4.67 38.86 -10.07
N ARG A 210 4.32 37.61 -10.33
CA ARG A 210 3.02 37.24 -10.91
C ARG A 210 1.94 36.96 -9.86
N GLY A 211 2.26 37.03 -8.56
CA GLY A 211 1.36 36.63 -7.49
C GLY A 211 1.01 35.14 -7.46
N ILE A 212 1.85 34.30 -8.10
CA ILE A 212 1.61 32.86 -8.17
C ILE A 212 2.36 32.18 -7.05
N ARG A 213 1.64 31.70 -6.04
CA ARG A 213 2.19 30.91 -4.95
C ARG A 213 1.90 29.41 -5.20
N ILE A 214 2.89 28.57 -4.94
CA ILE A 214 2.83 27.11 -5.07
C ILE A 214 3.34 26.44 -3.82
N TYR A 215 3.12 25.12 -3.68
CA TYR A 215 3.73 24.33 -2.62
C TYR A 215 5.25 24.32 -2.76
N CYS A 216 5.95 24.36 -1.61
CA CYS A 216 7.40 24.44 -1.60
C CYS A 216 8.02 23.06 -1.91
N HIS A 217 9.15 23.07 -2.64
CA HIS A 217 9.91 21.84 -2.88
C HIS A 217 10.42 21.24 -1.55
N PRO A 218 10.39 19.90 -1.40
CA PRO A 218 10.80 19.19 -0.18
C PRO A 218 12.18 19.57 0.38
N LYS A 219 13.13 19.93 -0.47
CA LYS A 219 14.49 20.36 -0.06
C LYS A 219 14.54 21.51 0.97
N TYR A 220 13.44 22.23 1.13
CA TYR A 220 13.35 23.31 2.10
C TYR A 220 12.93 22.88 3.50
N PHE A 221 12.61 21.60 3.68
CA PHE A 221 12.20 21.03 4.94
C PHE A 221 13.28 20.07 5.46
N GLU A 222 13.61 20.18 6.74
CA GLU A 222 14.54 19.27 7.42
C GLU A 222 13.81 17.95 7.71
N GLY A 223 14.32 16.84 7.17
CA GLY A 223 13.76 15.52 7.40
C GLY A 223 13.88 15.05 8.84
N LEU A 224 13.07 14.07 9.20
CA LEU A 224 13.03 13.46 10.53
C LEU A 224 13.34 11.96 10.45
N PRO A 225 13.90 11.35 11.51
CA PRO A 225 13.99 9.88 11.58
C PRO A 225 12.62 9.27 11.85
N SER A 226 12.43 8.01 11.45
CA SER A 226 11.30 7.20 11.89
C SER A 226 11.39 6.85 13.38
N THR A 227 10.26 6.45 13.98
CA THR A 227 10.20 5.93 15.36
C THR A 227 9.78 4.47 15.33
N LEU A 228 10.50 3.61 16.06
CA LEU A 228 10.13 2.22 16.34
C LEU A 228 9.66 2.11 17.79
N TYR A 229 8.43 1.70 17.97
CA TYR A 229 7.84 1.39 19.26
C TYR A 229 7.79 -0.12 19.46
N HIS A 230 8.52 -0.62 20.47
CA HIS A 230 8.44 -2.02 20.89
C HIS A 230 7.24 -2.23 21.82
N ASN A 231 6.44 -3.22 21.51
CA ASN A 231 5.27 -3.61 22.29
C ASN A 231 5.70 -4.46 23.51
N ARG A 232 5.32 -4.05 24.70
CA ARG A 232 5.67 -4.78 25.94
C ARG A 232 4.71 -5.91 26.29
N GLY A 233 3.70 -6.17 25.48
CA GLY A 233 2.67 -7.17 25.74
C GLY A 233 1.73 -6.85 26.91
N ASP A 234 1.77 -5.62 27.44
CA ASP A 234 0.93 -5.15 28.54
C ASP A 234 0.03 -3.95 28.14
N GLY A 235 -0.08 -3.69 26.83
CA GLY A 235 -0.80 -2.56 26.26
C GLY A 235 0.00 -1.26 26.26
N THR A 236 1.32 -1.32 26.56
CA THR A 236 2.23 -0.17 26.51
C THR A 236 3.40 -0.40 25.55
N PHE A 237 3.93 0.69 25.02
CA PHE A 237 5.02 0.68 24.06
C PHE A 237 6.25 1.43 24.57
N GLU A 238 7.42 1.01 24.14
CA GLU A 238 8.70 1.66 24.38
C GLU A 238 9.31 2.16 23.07
N ASP A 239 9.69 3.45 23.01
CA ASP A 239 10.48 3.97 21.90
C ASP A 239 11.90 3.39 21.96
N VAL A 240 12.18 2.45 21.07
CA VAL A 240 13.48 1.77 20.96
C VAL A 240 14.32 2.27 19.79
N SER A 241 13.92 3.35 19.10
CA SER A 241 14.54 3.85 17.87
C SER A 241 16.06 4.05 17.98
N THR A 242 16.53 4.57 19.11
CA THR A 242 17.96 4.73 19.37
C THR A 242 18.67 3.38 19.60
N LYS A 243 18.07 2.50 20.39
CA LYS A 243 18.61 1.16 20.68
C LYS A 243 18.61 0.29 19.42
N ALA A 244 17.56 0.39 18.61
CA ALA A 244 17.43 -0.31 17.35
C ALA A 244 18.35 0.23 16.23
N GLY A 245 18.97 1.40 16.43
CA GLY A 245 19.93 1.99 15.49
C GLY A 245 19.30 2.84 14.38
N ILE A 246 17.97 3.01 14.36
CA ILE A 246 17.28 3.73 13.28
C ILE A 246 17.23 5.26 13.47
N ALA A 247 17.39 5.76 14.68
CA ALA A 247 17.27 7.19 15.02
C ALA A 247 18.31 8.11 14.34
N SER A 248 19.38 7.55 13.76
CA SER A 248 20.42 8.29 13.04
C SER A 248 20.07 8.57 11.56
N PHE A 249 19.02 7.96 11.04
CA PHE A 249 18.62 8.04 9.63
C PHE A 249 17.43 8.99 9.45
N ALA A 250 17.73 10.27 9.25
CA ALA A 250 16.71 11.27 8.99
C ALA A 250 16.37 11.30 7.49
N GLY A 251 15.09 11.14 7.17
CA GLY A 251 14.53 11.20 5.81
C GLY A 251 13.32 12.12 5.75
N ARG A 252 12.77 12.31 4.55
CA ARG A 252 11.44 12.86 4.35
C ARG A 252 10.50 11.70 4.02
N GLY A 253 10.22 10.90 5.07
CA GLY A 253 9.51 9.63 4.92
C GLY A 253 8.05 9.82 4.48
N MET A 254 7.59 8.97 3.58
CA MET A 254 6.25 9.04 2.98
C MET A 254 5.44 7.78 3.23
N SER A 255 6.06 6.61 3.15
CA SER A 255 5.41 5.31 3.37
C SER A 255 6.37 4.32 4.01
N VAL A 256 5.81 3.25 4.59
CA VAL A 256 6.53 2.12 5.15
C VAL A 256 5.87 0.83 4.70
N VAL A 257 6.68 -0.15 4.32
CA VAL A 257 6.25 -1.53 4.07
C VAL A 257 7.29 -2.48 4.65
N SER A 258 6.86 -3.66 5.09
CA SER A 258 7.74 -4.66 5.69
C SER A 258 7.60 -6.01 5.01
N ALA A 259 8.74 -6.71 4.84
CA ALA A 259 8.80 -8.09 4.37
C ALA A 259 10.13 -8.72 4.82
N ASP A 260 10.16 -10.02 4.99
CA ASP A 260 11.40 -10.79 5.12
C ASP A 260 12.00 -11.01 3.72
N TYR A 261 12.80 -10.01 3.24
CA TYR A 261 13.23 -9.99 1.84
C TYR A 261 14.38 -10.97 1.53
N ASP A 262 15.13 -11.39 2.51
CA ASP A 262 16.24 -12.35 2.34
C ASP A 262 15.96 -13.75 2.93
N ARG A 263 14.73 -13.92 3.48
CA ARG A 263 14.19 -15.17 4.00
C ARG A 263 14.99 -15.72 5.20
N ASP A 264 15.51 -14.81 6.05
CA ASP A 264 16.22 -15.16 7.27
C ASP A 264 15.30 -15.36 8.49
N GLY A 265 14.00 -15.07 8.35
CA GLY A 265 12.97 -15.22 9.38
C GLY A 265 12.75 -13.96 10.22
N HIS A 266 13.33 -12.83 9.84
CA HIS A 266 13.18 -11.55 10.53
C HIS A 266 12.62 -10.50 9.55
N PRO A 267 11.50 -9.86 9.84
CA PRO A 267 10.92 -8.87 8.93
C PRO A 267 11.79 -7.62 8.85
N ASP A 268 12.09 -7.21 7.63
CA ASP A 268 12.82 -5.99 7.27
C ASP A 268 11.87 -4.86 6.94
N VAL A 269 12.37 -3.62 6.90
CA VAL A 269 11.53 -2.44 6.70
C VAL A 269 12.08 -1.57 5.56
N PHE A 270 11.23 -1.31 4.57
CA PHE A 270 11.50 -0.34 3.51
C PHE A 270 10.71 0.96 3.77
N VAL A 271 11.41 2.11 3.72
CA VAL A 271 10.83 3.45 3.91
C VAL A 271 11.09 4.28 2.67
N THR A 272 10.02 4.77 2.03
CA THR A 272 10.12 5.73 0.93
C THR A 272 10.45 7.12 1.45
N ASN A 273 11.26 7.86 0.70
CA ASN A 273 11.66 9.23 1.03
C ASN A 273 11.45 10.20 -0.13
N ASP A 274 10.80 11.32 0.13
CA ASP A 274 10.53 12.37 -0.86
C ASP A 274 11.81 13.14 -1.24
N ASN A 275 12.27 12.96 -2.48
CA ASN A 275 13.50 13.57 -3.02
C ASN A 275 14.75 13.33 -2.15
N MET A 276 14.84 12.16 -1.54
CA MET A 276 15.99 11.64 -0.81
C MET A 276 16.16 10.14 -1.09
N PRO A 277 17.34 9.55 -0.80
CA PRO A 277 17.50 8.10 -0.87
C PRO A 277 16.45 7.38 -0.02
N ASN A 278 15.82 6.34 -0.55
CA ASN A 278 14.98 5.45 0.24
C ASN A 278 15.83 4.66 1.23
N PHE A 279 15.22 4.22 2.33
CA PHE A 279 15.88 3.38 3.30
C PHE A 279 15.39 1.94 3.21
N LEU A 280 16.31 0.97 3.33
CA LEU A 280 16.01 -0.42 3.61
C LEU A 280 16.74 -0.80 4.90
N PHE A 281 15.96 -1.01 5.95
CA PHE A 281 16.46 -1.40 7.26
C PHE A 281 16.42 -2.93 7.36
N HIS A 282 17.60 -3.56 7.24
CA HIS A 282 17.77 -5.01 7.45
C HIS A 282 17.75 -5.33 8.94
N ASN A 283 16.87 -6.22 9.33
CA ASN A 283 16.71 -6.69 10.70
C ASN A 283 17.76 -7.77 11.03
N ARG A 284 18.62 -7.51 12.01
CA ARG A 284 19.69 -8.44 12.39
C ARG A 284 19.25 -9.56 13.33
N GLY A 285 17.98 -9.69 13.64
CA GLY A 285 17.42 -10.69 14.54
C GLY A 285 17.87 -10.56 16.01
N ASN A 286 18.43 -9.41 16.39
CA ASN A 286 18.95 -9.16 17.73
C ASN A 286 18.40 -7.86 18.34
N GLY A 287 17.29 -7.36 17.81
CA GLY A 287 16.65 -6.10 18.19
C GLY A 287 17.30 -4.85 17.60
N THR A 288 18.19 -5.00 16.59
CA THR A 288 18.83 -3.87 15.89
C THR A 288 18.70 -4.01 14.39
N PHE A 289 18.67 -2.86 13.70
CA PHE A 289 18.60 -2.76 12.25
C PHE A 289 19.89 -2.18 11.67
N GLU A 290 20.18 -2.56 10.43
CA GLU A 290 21.22 -1.95 9.59
C GLU A 290 20.58 -1.31 8.38
N GLU A 291 20.86 -0.02 8.11
CA GLU A 291 20.41 0.62 6.88
C GLU A 291 21.29 0.18 5.70
N VAL A 292 20.70 -0.56 4.77
CA VAL A 292 21.39 -1.20 3.64
C VAL A 292 20.87 -0.71 2.27
N GLY A 293 19.99 0.26 2.22
CA GLY A 293 19.30 0.69 0.99
C GLY A 293 20.24 1.03 -0.17
N LEU A 294 21.38 1.69 0.12
CA LEU A 294 22.37 2.00 -0.92
C LEU A 294 23.13 0.75 -1.37
N SER A 295 23.55 -0.08 -0.45
CA SER A 295 24.31 -1.31 -0.77
C SER A 295 23.45 -2.39 -1.43
N SER A 296 22.17 -2.46 -1.08
CA SER A 296 21.20 -3.39 -1.67
C SER A 296 20.65 -2.94 -3.02
N GLY A 297 20.85 -1.65 -3.40
CA GLY A 297 20.42 -1.11 -4.70
C GLY A 297 19.02 -0.52 -4.75
N VAL A 298 18.35 -0.25 -3.60
CA VAL A 298 16.96 0.28 -3.56
C VAL A 298 16.87 1.76 -3.13
N ALA A 299 17.98 2.35 -2.68
CA ALA A 299 17.99 3.74 -2.24
C ALA A 299 17.74 4.75 -3.35
N LEU A 300 18.20 4.45 -4.57
CA LEU A 300 18.22 5.32 -5.73
C LEU A 300 17.84 4.52 -6.98
N ARG A 301 17.38 5.20 -8.03
CA ARG A 301 17.24 4.59 -9.36
C ARG A 301 18.61 4.22 -9.95
N GLU A 302 18.61 3.43 -11.02
CA GLU A 302 19.81 3.01 -11.76
C GLU A 302 20.69 4.19 -12.21
N ASP A 303 20.09 5.36 -12.50
CA ASP A 303 20.82 6.58 -12.87
C ASP A 303 21.44 7.34 -11.68
N GLY A 304 21.35 6.79 -10.48
CA GLY A 304 21.90 7.36 -9.24
C GLY A 304 21.11 8.54 -8.67
N LYS A 305 19.87 8.77 -9.12
CA LYS A 305 19.03 9.86 -8.63
C LYS A 305 17.98 9.37 -7.64
N ALA A 306 17.77 10.16 -6.59
CA ALA A 306 16.58 10.07 -5.77
C ALA A 306 15.37 10.61 -6.53
N VAL A 307 14.19 10.05 -6.26
CA VAL A 307 12.91 10.52 -6.78
C VAL A 307 12.00 10.96 -5.63
N ALA A 308 10.90 11.62 -5.94
CA ALA A 308 9.85 11.90 -4.95
C ALA A 308 9.08 10.59 -4.66
N SER A 309 9.71 9.69 -3.91
CA SER A 309 9.11 8.40 -3.55
C SER A 309 7.92 8.62 -2.61
N MET A 310 6.73 8.14 -2.98
CA MET A 310 5.50 8.30 -2.20
C MET A 310 5.03 6.96 -1.65
N GLY A 311 4.16 6.24 -2.30
CA GLY A 311 3.73 4.91 -1.88
C GLY A 311 4.74 3.81 -2.21
N ALA A 312 4.64 2.70 -1.48
CA ALA A 312 5.36 1.46 -1.79
C ALA A 312 4.50 0.23 -1.54
N ASP A 313 4.85 -0.87 -2.22
CA ASP A 313 4.41 -2.23 -1.89
C ASP A 313 5.58 -3.20 -2.00
N PHE A 314 5.58 -4.25 -1.18
CA PHE A 314 6.70 -5.18 -1.03
C PHE A 314 6.20 -6.62 -1.21
N ARG A 315 6.10 -7.06 -2.48
CA ARG A 315 5.55 -8.37 -2.86
C ARG A 315 6.29 -8.97 -4.05
N ASP A 316 6.32 -10.30 -4.12
CA ASP A 316 6.86 -11.07 -5.24
C ASP A 316 5.96 -10.89 -6.48
N TYR A 317 6.38 -10.09 -7.48
CA TYR A 317 5.60 -9.85 -8.70
C TYR A 317 5.92 -10.82 -9.83
N ASP A 318 7.10 -11.49 -9.81
CA ASP A 318 7.53 -12.37 -10.89
C ASP A 318 7.55 -13.87 -10.51
N ASN A 319 7.01 -14.19 -9.32
CA ASN A 319 6.85 -15.56 -8.79
C ASN A 319 8.20 -16.32 -8.67
N ASP A 320 9.31 -15.59 -8.40
CA ASP A 320 10.61 -16.22 -8.16
C ASP A 320 10.84 -16.60 -6.68
N GLY A 321 9.91 -16.20 -5.79
CA GLY A 321 9.90 -16.54 -4.38
C GLY A 321 10.54 -15.51 -3.46
N LEU A 322 10.94 -14.37 -4.00
CA LEU A 322 11.52 -13.28 -3.25
C LEU A 322 10.65 -12.02 -3.38
N PRO A 323 10.38 -11.31 -2.29
CA PRO A 323 9.60 -10.06 -2.40
C PRO A 323 10.37 -8.98 -3.14
N ASP A 324 9.67 -8.27 -4.03
CA ASP A 324 10.14 -7.14 -4.82
C ASP A 324 9.53 -5.84 -4.32
N ILE A 325 10.09 -4.69 -4.69
CA ILE A 325 9.60 -3.38 -4.24
C ILE A 325 9.10 -2.57 -5.43
N ALA A 326 7.82 -2.19 -5.39
CA ALA A 326 7.25 -1.18 -6.28
C ALA A 326 7.11 0.15 -5.54
N VAL A 327 7.49 1.27 -6.19
CA VAL A 327 7.45 2.62 -5.62
C VAL A 327 6.78 3.57 -6.60
N THR A 328 5.91 4.46 -6.13
CA THR A 328 5.39 5.56 -6.95
C THR A 328 6.24 6.83 -6.82
N ALA A 329 6.25 7.64 -7.88
CA ALA A 329 7.01 8.88 -7.96
C ALA A 329 6.28 9.92 -8.83
N LEU A 330 6.85 11.12 -9.01
CA LEU A 330 6.27 12.17 -9.83
C LEU A 330 6.46 11.93 -11.34
N THR A 331 5.64 12.61 -12.12
CA THR A 331 5.75 12.65 -13.59
C THR A 331 7.18 12.98 -14.02
N GLY A 332 7.70 12.27 -15.03
CA GLY A 332 9.06 12.38 -15.51
C GLY A 332 10.12 11.64 -14.68
N GLU A 333 9.79 11.18 -13.47
CA GLU A 333 10.70 10.40 -12.61
C GLU A 333 10.53 8.89 -12.77
N THR A 334 9.41 8.43 -13.35
CA THR A 334 9.00 7.02 -13.47
C THR A 334 8.74 6.34 -12.11
N PHE A 335 8.03 5.22 -12.11
CA PHE A 335 7.78 4.44 -10.89
C PHE A 335 8.85 3.35 -10.77
N PRO A 336 9.77 3.44 -9.78
CA PRO A 336 10.78 2.42 -9.58
C PRO A 336 10.17 1.05 -9.26
N LEU A 337 10.67 0.01 -9.93
CA LEU A 337 10.41 -1.38 -9.63
C LEU A 337 11.76 -2.05 -9.37
N PHE A 338 12.01 -2.43 -8.12
CA PHE A 338 13.23 -3.09 -7.70
C PHE A 338 12.98 -4.58 -7.56
N ARG A 339 13.56 -5.36 -8.47
CA ARG A 339 13.49 -6.81 -8.44
C ARG A 339 14.52 -7.37 -7.46
N ASN A 340 14.07 -8.19 -6.52
CA ASN A 340 14.95 -8.92 -5.62
C ASN A 340 15.71 -10.01 -6.41
N VAL A 341 17.03 -9.99 -6.35
CA VAL A 341 17.88 -10.98 -7.04
C VAL A 341 18.58 -11.92 -6.05
N GLY A 342 18.12 -11.90 -4.82
CA GLY A 342 18.64 -12.70 -3.70
C GLY A 342 19.91 -12.16 -3.09
N LYS A 343 20.29 -12.76 -1.95
CA LYS A 343 21.50 -12.41 -1.17
C LYS A 343 21.51 -10.94 -0.73
N GLY A 344 20.35 -10.39 -0.42
CA GLY A 344 20.19 -9.02 0.04
C GLY A 344 20.35 -7.94 -1.03
N ASN A 345 20.27 -8.29 -2.33
CA ASN A 345 20.44 -7.35 -3.43
C ASN A 345 19.22 -7.26 -4.31
N PHE A 346 19.02 -6.07 -4.88
CA PHE A 346 17.95 -5.77 -5.84
C PHE A 346 18.55 -5.22 -7.14
N ALA A 347 17.88 -5.50 -8.24
CA ALA A 347 18.13 -4.92 -9.54
C ALA A 347 17.01 -3.94 -9.91
N ASP A 348 17.34 -2.77 -10.43
CA ASP A 348 16.34 -1.84 -10.97
C ASP A 348 15.71 -2.44 -12.25
N ALA A 349 14.49 -2.93 -12.14
CA ALA A 349 13.72 -3.52 -13.22
C ALA A 349 12.77 -2.51 -13.91
N THR A 350 12.81 -1.23 -13.52
CA THR A 350 11.86 -0.18 -13.96
C THR A 350 11.67 -0.15 -15.47
N TYR A 351 12.75 -0.16 -16.24
CA TYR A 351 12.68 -0.13 -17.71
C TYR A 351 12.55 -1.53 -18.32
N ALA A 352 13.20 -2.54 -17.75
CA ALA A 352 13.11 -3.92 -18.22
C ALA A 352 11.67 -4.45 -18.12
N SER A 353 10.95 -4.11 -17.06
CA SER A 353 9.54 -4.45 -16.85
C SER A 353 8.57 -3.61 -17.69
N ARG A 354 9.04 -2.56 -18.34
CA ARG A 354 8.29 -1.52 -19.07
C ARG A 354 7.55 -0.52 -18.17
N ILE A 355 7.51 -0.70 -16.85
CA ILE A 355 6.85 0.23 -15.92
C ILE A 355 7.39 1.65 -16.10
N GLY A 356 8.70 1.84 -16.29
CA GLY A 356 9.28 3.16 -16.51
C GLY A 356 8.70 3.92 -17.70
N ALA A 357 8.40 3.23 -18.80
CA ALA A 357 7.77 3.84 -19.97
C ALA A 357 6.28 4.11 -19.74
N LEU A 358 5.58 3.19 -19.08
CA LEU A 358 4.15 3.26 -18.80
C LEU A 358 3.81 4.35 -17.78
N SER A 359 4.64 4.52 -16.75
CA SER A 359 4.42 5.48 -15.65
C SER A 359 4.97 6.88 -15.90
N SER A 360 5.74 7.09 -16.96
CA SER A 360 6.51 8.34 -17.19
C SER A 360 5.69 9.62 -17.23
N ARG A 361 4.38 9.53 -17.43
CA ARG A 361 3.44 10.67 -17.50
C ARG A 361 2.56 10.81 -16.27
N HIS A 362 2.71 9.90 -15.31
CA HIS A 362 1.88 9.85 -14.10
C HIS A 362 2.67 10.34 -12.89
N SER A 363 1.93 10.93 -11.96
CA SER A 363 2.40 11.26 -10.61
C SER A 363 1.66 10.35 -9.64
N GLY A 364 2.30 9.27 -9.19
CA GLY A 364 1.64 8.26 -8.37
C GLY A 364 1.78 8.51 -6.87
N TRP A 365 0.74 8.22 -6.10
CA TRP A 365 0.71 8.21 -4.65
C TRP A 365 0.47 6.80 -4.12
N GLY A 366 -0.77 6.33 -4.19
CA GLY A 366 -1.11 4.96 -3.81
C GLY A 366 -0.52 3.96 -4.79
N VAL A 367 -0.20 2.74 -4.30
CA VAL A 367 0.34 1.64 -5.09
C VAL A 367 0.00 0.30 -4.45
N GLY A 368 -0.28 -0.73 -5.27
CA GLY A 368 -0.46 -2.09 -4.81
C GLY A 368 -0.18 -3.12 -5.91
N LEU A 369 0.51 -4.18 -5.52
CA LEU A 369 0.80 -5.36 -6.33
C LEU A 369 -0.18 -6.48 -5.94
N PHE A 370 -1.26 -6.61 -6.70
CA PHE A 370 -2.31 -7.61 -6.49
C PHE A 370 -2.74 -8.26 -7.81
N ASP A 371 -3.18 -9.50 -7.75
CA ASP A 371 -3.69 -10.24 -8.90
C ASP A 371 -5.18 -9.89 -9.10
N PHE A 372 -5.46 -8.84 -9.88
CA PHE A 372 -6.82 -8.34 -10.08
C PHE A 372 -7.65 -9.18 -11.04
N ASN A 373 -7.03 -10.05 -11.82
CA ASN A 373 -7.72 -10.93 -12.78
C ASN A 373 -7.62 -12.41 -12.42
N ASN A 374 -7.04 -12.73 -11.26
CA ASN A 374 -6.84 -14.08 -10.74
C ASN A 374 -6.06 -15.02 -11.67
N ASP A 375 -5.15 -14.47 -12.51
CA ASP A 375 -4.37 -15.27 -13.47
C ASP A 375 -3.08 -15.89 -12.89
N GLY A 376 -2.75 -15.57 -11.64
CA GLY A 376 -1.57 -16.03 -10.91
C GLY A 376 -0.39 -15.07 -10.96
N TRP A 377 -0.54 -13.88 -11.53
CA TRP A 377 0.49 -12.86 -11.64
C TRP A 377 0.00 -11.53 -11.05
N LYS A 378 0.78 -10.94 -10.17
CA LYS A 378 0.39 -9.66 -9.56
C LYS A 378 0.51 -8.53 -10.55
N ASP A 379 -0.59 -7.83 -10.75
CA ASP A 379 -0.70 -6.57 -11.48
C ASP A 379 -0.31 -5.40 -10.60
N LEU A 380 -0.07 -4.23 -11.17
CA LEU A 380 0.26 -3.02 -10.45
C LEU A 380 -0.85 -1.99 -10.60
N PHE A 381 -1.53 -1.63 -9.51
CA PHE A 381 -2.45 -0.48 -9.44
C PHE A 381 -1.74 0.75 -8.89
N THR A 382 -2.05 1.94 -9.42
CA THR A 382 -1.55 3.21 -8.87
C THR A 382 -2.63 4.27 -8.83
N ALA A 383 -2.74 4.96 -7.67
CA ALA A 383 -3.58 6.14 -7.47
C ALA A 383 -2.77 7.39 -7.81
N ASN A 384 -3.23 8.20 -8.77
CA ASN A 384 -2.41 9.22 -9.41
C ASN A 384 -2.93 10.64 -9.22
N SER A 385 -2.03 11.57 -8.95
CA SER A 385 -2.20 13.02 -9.14
C SER A 385 -0.89 13.75 -8.86
N HIS A 386 -0.71 14.93 -9.42
CA HIS A 386 0.45 15.74 -9.10
C HIS A 386 0.35 16.37 -7.71
N VAL A 387 1.49 16.63 -7.06
CA VAL A 387 1.55 17.29 -5.73
C VAL A 387 1.11 18.75 -5.77
N ASN A 388 1.34 19.44 -6.90
CA ASN A 388 1.11 20.87 -7.03
C ASN A 388 -0.16 21.17 -7.83
N ASP A 389 -1.15 21.74 -7.19
CA ASP A 389 -2.46 22.12 -7.75
C ASP A 389 -2.42 23.23 -8.81
N ARG A 390 -1.23 23.68 -9.20
CA ARG A 390 -1.00 24.68 -10.24
C ARG A 390 0.13 24.27 -11.19
N VAL A 391 0.40 22.99 -11.29
CA VAL A 391 1.53 22.45 -12.09
C VAL A 391 1.44 22.89 -13.54
N GLU A 392 0.25 23.00 -14.13
CA GLU A 392 0.02 23.40 -15.52
C GLU A 392 0.57 24.80 -15.85
N LEU A 393 0.85 25.61 -14.82
CA LEU A 393 1.45 26.93 -15.01
C LEU A 393 2.97 26.89 -15.21
N PHE A 394 3.60 25.75 -14.94
CA PHE A 394 5.08 25.64 -14.89
C PHE A 394 5.62 24.46 -15.69
N GLU A 395 4.83 23.39 -15.86
CA GLU A 395 5.26 22.11 -16.42
C GLU A 395 4.21 21.56 -17.39
N SER A 396 4.61 20.61 -18.22
CA SER A 396 3.69 19.85 -19.08
C SER A 396 3.13 18.65 -18.30
N ALA A 397 2.53 18.91 -17.15
CA ALA A 397 1.87 17.95 -16.29
C ALA A 397 0.47 18.44 -15.93
N VAL A 398 -0.38 17.59 -15.40
CA VAL A 398 -1.71 17.92 -14.91
C VAL A 398 -1.83 17.62 -13.42
N TYR A 399 -2.67 18.36 -12.71
CA TYR A 399 -2.85 18.15 -11.28
C TYR A 399 -3.69 16.91 -10.99
N GLU A 400 -4.86 16.83 -11.61
CA GLU A 400 -5.78 15.70 -11.44
C GLU A 400 -5.51 14.68 -12.54
N GLU A 401 -5.24 13.45 -12.15
CA GLU A 401 -4.91 12.35 -13.06
C GLU A 401 -5.88 11.18 -12.82
N PRO A 402 -6.16 10.34 -13.84
CA PRO A 402 -6.85 9.07 -13.62
C PRO A 402 -5.92 8.07 -12.93
N ASP A 403 -6.51 7.13 -12.19
CA ASP A 403 -5.81 5.97 -11.67
C ASP A 403 -5.29 5.07 -12.81
N SER A 404 -4.31 4.23 -12.52
CA SER A 404 -3.76 3.32 -13.51
C SER A 404 -3.72 1.87 -13.01
N VAL A 405 -3.91 0.93 -13.94
CA VAL A 405 -3.63 -0.48 -13.73
C VAL A 405 -2.73 -1.00 -14.84
N PHE A 406 -1.59 -1.56 -14.45
CA PHE A 406 -0.62 -2.18 -15.35
C PHE A 406 -0.68 -3.69 -15.14
N VAL A 407 -1.21 -4.41 -16.14
CA VAL A 407 -1.39 -5.86 -16.09
C VAL A 407 -0.06 -6.56 -16.34
N ASN A 408 0.29 -7.49 -15.46
CA ASN A 408 1.47 -8.33 -15.56
C ASN A 408 1.27 -9.40 -16.66
N LEU A 409 2.26 -9.56 -17.53
CA LEU A 409 2.18 -10.51 -18.66
C LEU A 409 2.80 -11.89 -18.34
N GLY A 410 3.17 -12.15 -17.07
CA GLY A 410 3.79 -13.42 -16.66
C GLY A 410 5.20 -13.66 -17.21
N ASN A 411 5.83 -12.63 -17.74
CA ASN A 411 7.18 -12.72 -18.34
C ASN A 411 8.11 -11.62 -17.81
N GLY A 412 7.77 -11.04 -16.65
CA GLY A 412 8.49 -9.93 -16.03
C GLY A 412 8.20 -8.56 -16.66
N THR A 413 7.21 -8.44 -17.56
CA THR A 413 6.81 -7.18 -18.19
C THR A 413 5.33 -6.87 -17.96
N PHE A 414 4.99 -5.57 -18.00
CA PHE A 414 3.64 -5.07 -17.79
C PHE A 414 3.07 -4.41 -19.06
N ARG A 415 1.74 -4.32 -19.09
CA ARG A 415 0.95 -3.62 -20.11
C ARG A 415 -0.05 -2.70 -19.44
N ASP A 416 -0.17 -1.48 -19.95
CA ASP A 416 -1.24 -0.57 -19.52
C ASP A 416 -2.62 -1.09 -19.94
N ALA A 417 -3.50 -1.23 -18.95
CA ALA A 417 -4.89 -1.64 -19.14
C ALA A 417 -5.90 -0.60 -18.65
N SER A 418 -5.45 0.53 -18.12
CA SER A 418 -6.22 1.52 -17.35
C SER A 418 -7.51 1.98 -18.04
N THR A 419 -7.40 2.42 -19.31
CA THR A 419 -8.58 2.85 -20.08
C THR A 419 -9.58 1.71 -20.30
N GLY A 420 -9.09 0.51 -20.59
CA GLY A 420 -9.93 -0.68 -20.78
C GLY A 420 -10.53 -1.19 -19.48
N ALA A 421 -9.87 -0.90 -18.35
CA ALA A 421 -10.32 -1.26 -17.02
C ALA A 421 -11.41 -0.32 -16.46
N GLY A 422 -11.68 0.81 -17.10
CA GLY A 422 -12.71 1.76 -16.65
C GLY A 422 -12.17 2.88 -15.75
N LEU A 423 -10.86 2.95 -15.51
CA LEU A 423 -10.21 3.98 -14.70
C LEU A 423 -10.03 5.27 -15.52
N ASN A 424 -11.10 6.05 -15.69
CA ASN A 424 -11.11 7.21 -16.58
C ASN A 424 -11.37 8.54 -15.86
N GLU A 425 -11.73 8.50 -14.58
CA GLU A 425 -11.98 9.71 -13.80
C GLU A 425 -10.68 10.31 -13.28
N SER A 426 -10.54 11.63 -13.44
CA SER A 426 -9.36 12.35 -12.95
C SER A 426 -9.72 13.10 -11.67
N LYS A 427 -9.00 12.82 -10.61
CA LYS A 427 -9.10 13.48 -9.30
C LYS A 427 -7.71 13.69 -8.71
N ALA A 428 -7.64 14.33 -7.55
CA ALA A 428 -6.39 14.46 -6.81
C ALA A 428 -6.18 13.26 -5.87
N HIS A 429 -5.96 12.07 -6.46
CA HIS A 429 -5.84 10.81 -5.73
C HIS A 429 -4.65 10.79 -4.76
N ARG A 430 -4.77 9.99 -3.67
CA ARG A 430 -3.73 9.82 -2.63
C ARG A 430 -3.55 8.35 -2.26
N GLY A 431 -3.85 7.99 -1.04
CA GLY A 431 -3.75 6.60 -0.58
C GLY A 431 -4.76 5.67 -1.23
N SER A 432 -4.40 4.41 -1.32
CA SER A 432 -5.28 3.32 -1.74
C SER A 432 -5.15 2.12 -0.79
N ALA A 433 -6.23 1.36 -0.64
CA ALA A 433 -6.25 0.10 0.08
C ALA A 433 -6.99 -0.96 -0.72
N TYR A 434 -6.72 -2.22 -0.44
CA TYR A 434 -7.05 -3.36 -1.28
C TYR A 434 -7.66 -4.48 -0.43
N ALA A 435 -8.82 -4.98 -0.82
CA ALA A 435 -9.49 -6.10 -0.19
C ALA A 435 -10.56 -6.69 -1.12
N ASP A 436 -10.97 -7.92 -0.84
CA ASP A 436 -12.20 -8.50 -1.38
C ASP A 436 -13.38 -8.04 -0.52
N LEU A 437 -14.04 -6.94 -0.92
CA LEU A 437 -15.05 -6.24 -0.11
C LEU A 437 -16.44 -6.88 -0.17
N ASP A 438 -16.73 -7.70 -1.16
CA ASP A 438 -18.03 -8.37 -1.30
C ASP A 438 -17.97 -9.90 -1.24
N GLY A 439 -16.77 -10.48 -1.10
CA GLY A 439 -16.53 -11.90 -0.93
C GLY A 439 -16.62 -12.69 -2.23
N ASP A 440 -16.40 -12.04 -3.39
CA ASP A 440 -16.46 -12.69 -4.71
C ASP A 440 -15.09 -13.25 -5.17
N GLY A 441 -14.02 -13.02 -4.36
CA GLY A 441 -12.67 -13.50 -4.62
C GLY A 441 -11.87 -12.63 -5.59
N LYS A 442 -12.31 -11.41 -5.83
CA LYS A 442 -11.57 -10.42 -6.61
C LYS A 442 -11.20 -9.25 -5.72
N ILE A 443 -10.01 -8.76 -5.86
CA ILE A 443 -9.53 -7.63 -5.06
C ILE A 443 -10.11 -6.32 -5.59
N ASP A 444 -10.87 -5.63 -4.75
CA ASP A 444 -11.38 -4.27 -4.96
C ASP A 444 -10.36 -3.23 -4.49
N VAL A 445 -10.56 -1.97 -4.91
CA VAL A 445 -9.66 -0.87 -4.52
C VAL A 445 -10.46 0.30 -3.98
N VAL A 446 -10.04 0.80 -2.81
CA VAL A 446 -10.55 2.04 -2.22
C VAL A 446 -9.51 3.12 -2.38
N VAL A 447 -9.90 4.30 -2.89
CA VAL A 447 -8.98 5.42 -3.13
C VAL A 447 -9.50 6.69 -2.47
N ALA A 448 -8.63 7.37 -1.72
CA ALA A 448 -8.90 8.69 -1.16
C ALA A 448 -8.44 9.81 -2.11
N SER A 449 -9.24 10.89 -2.22
CA SER A 449 -8.97 11.99 -3.17
C SER A 449 -9.13 13.35 -2.49
N LEU A 450 -8.11 14.23 -2.60
CA LEU A 450 -8.12 15.55 -1.99
C LEU A 450 -9.26 16.44 -2.55
N GLY A 451 -10.07 16.97 -1.64
CA GLY A 451 -11.17 17.88 -1.99
C GLY A 451 -12.32 17.23 -2.76
N SER A 452 -12.31 15.92 -2.94
CA SER A 452 -13.27 15.14 -3.70
C SER A 452 -13.80 13.95 -2.91
N SER A 453 -14.88 13.33 -3.41
CA SER A 453 -15.35 12.05 -2.88
C SER A 453 -14.33 10.94 -3.12
N ALA A 454 -14.20 10.06 -2.13
CA ALA A 454 -13.45 8.81 -2.31
C ALA A 454 -14.06 7.96 -3.44
N GLU A 455 -13.25 7.06 -3.98
CA GLU A 455 -13.66 6.09 -4.99
C GLU A 455 -13.63 4.68 -4.42
N LEU A 456 -14.57 3.88 -4.88
CA LEU A 456 -14.68 2.46 -4.55
C LEU A 456 -14.72 1.68 -5.86
N TRP A 457 -13.55 1.28 -6.30
CA TRP A 457 -13.35 0.51 -7.52
C TRP A 457 -13.70 -0.95 -7.28
N HIS A 458 -14.96 -1.32 -7.51
CA HIS A 458 -15.41 -2.70 -7.49
C HIS A 458 -14.83 -3.45 -8.69
N ASN A 459 -14.16 -4.56 -8.43
CA ASN A 459 -13.52 -5.38 -9.44
C ASN A 459 -14.56 -6.27 -10.14
N ILE A 460 -14.97 -5.89 -11.32
CA ILE A 460 -15.91 -6.61 -12.17
C ILE A 460 -15.21 -7.40 -13.30
N SER A 461 -13.96 -7.78 -13.09
CA SER A 461 -13.22 -8.62 -14.05
C SER A 461 -13.96 -9.92 -14.33
N PRO A 462 -13.87 -10.49 -15.56
CA PRO A 462 -14.59 -11.71 -15.90
C PRO A 462 -14.23 -12.89 -14.99
N GLU A 463 -15.24 -13.64 -14.55
CA GLU A 463 -15.08 -14.87 -13.75
C GLU A 463 -14.55 -16.03 -14.59
N THR A 464 -13.31 -15.94 -15.00
CA THR A 464 -12.68 -16.96 -15.85
C THR A 464 -11.60 -17.76 -15.16
N ASN A 465 -11.10 -17.25 -14.03
CA ASN A 465 -10.00 -17.80 -13.26
C ASN A 465 -10.46 -18.15 -11.84
N HIS A 466 -9.77 -19.11 -11.21
CA HIS A 466 -9.99 -19.52 -9.84
C HIS A 466 -9.11 -18.72 -8.87
N TRP A 467 -9.45 -18.77 -7.60
CA TRP A 467 -8.76 -18.05 -6.53
C TRP A 467 -8.79 -18.83 -5.21
N ILE A 468 -8.03 -18.37 -4.24
CA ILE A 468 -8.14 -18.78 -2.84
C ILE A 468 -7.64 -17.64 -1.95
N SER A 469 -8.30 -17.44 -0.82
CA SER A 469 -7.85 -16.48 0.21
C SER A 469 -7.69 -17.15 1.57
N PHE A 470 -6.76 -16.66 2.38
CA PHE A 470 -6.49 -17.16 3.72
C PHE A 470 -6.67 -16.07 4.76
N ARG A 471 -7.54 -16.31 5.75
CA ARG A 471 -7.62 -15.53 6.97
C ARG A 471 -6.84 -16.22 8.06
N LEU A 472 -5.91 -15.51 8.66
CA LEU A 472 -4.96 -16.08 9.60
C LEU A 472 -5.36 -15.85 11.05
N THR A 473 -4.99 -16.78 11.92
CA THR A 473 -5.12 -16.64 13.36
C THR A 473 -3.88 -17.21 14.02
N GLY A 474 -2.98 -16.35 14.48
CA GLY A 474 -1.82 -16.72 15.26
C GLY A 474 -2.20 -17.29 16.63
N THR A 475 -1.34 -18.11 17.20
CA THR A 475 -1.47 -18.69 18.55
C THR A 475 -0.20 -18.56 19.37
N GLN A 476 0.95 -18.48 18.72
CA GLN A 476 2.27 -18.11 19.25
C GLN A 476 2.84 -16.91 18.47
N SER A 477 2.55 -16.83 17.19
CA SER A 477 2.71 -15.62 16.39
C SER A 477 1.67 -14.57 16.80
N ASN A 478 1.88 -13.31 16.39
CA ASN A 478 0.86 -12.27 16.52
C ASN A 478 -0.49 -12.74 15.97
N ARG A 479 -1.57 -12.21 16.52
CA ARG A 479 -2.93 -12.69 16.27
C ARG A 479 -3.35 -12.63 14.82
N ASP A 480 -2.97 -11.57 14.10
CA ASP A 480 -3.28 -11.38 12.70
C ASP A 480 -2.43 -12.25 11.76
N GLY A 481 -1.38 -12.90 12.29
CA GLY A 481 -0.42 -13.68 11.51
C GLY A 481 0.42 -12.84 10.55
N ILE A 482 0.59 -11.53 10.82
CA ILE A 482 1.47 -10.65 10.03
C ILE A 482 2.90 -11.20 10.07
N GLY A 483 3.49 -11.38 8.88
CA GLY A 483 4.77 -12.06 8.68
C GLY A 483 4.64 -13.53 8.29
N THR A 484 3.41 -14.10 8.26
CA THR A 484 3.19 -15.47 7.76
C THR A 484 3.46 -15.53 6.27
N HIS A 485 4.26 -16.53 5.86
CA HIS A 485 4.58 -16.84 4.50
C HIS A 485 3.77 -18.03 3.99
N ILE A 486 3.05 -17.87 2.86
CA ILE A 486 2.25 -18.94 2.24
C ILE A 486 2.76 -19.20 0.83
N ARG A 487 2.92 -20.48 0.47
CA ARG A 487 3.35 -20.91 -0.85
C ARG A 487 2.36 -21.89 -1.49
N ILE A 488 1.99 -21.60 -2.74
CA ILE A 488 1.17 -22.46 -3.61
C ILE A 488 1.91 -22.64 -4.94
N GLY A 489 2.47 -23.83 -5.19
CA GLY A 489 3.28 -24.06 -6.38
C GLY A 489 4.52 -23.15 -6.43
N ASN A 490 4.59 -22.28 -7.44
CA ASN A 490 5.63 -21.26 -7.59
C ASN A 490 5.22 -19.88 -7.03
N GLN A 491 3.96 -19.66 -6.71
CA GLN A 491 3.48 -18.41 -6.12
C GLN A 491 3.79 -18.36 -4.62
N GLN A 492 4.16 -17.18 -4.14
CA GLN A 492 4.36 -16.91 -2.72
C GLN A 492 3.73 -15.56 -2.35
N ASN A 493 3.08 -15.52 -1.19
CA ASN A 493 2.54 -14.30 -0.63
C ASN A 493 2.76 -14.29 0.88
N ASP A 494 3.09 -13.11 1.38
CA ASP A 494 3.27 -12.85 2.81
C ASP A 494 2.05 -12.10 3.36
N MET A 495 1.67 -12.38 4.60
CA MET A 495 0.68 -11.58 5.32
C MET A 495 1.32 -10.28 5.75
N ILE A 496 0.92 -9.18 5.15
CA ILE A 496 1.37 -7.82 5.48
C ILE A 496 0.16 -6.90 5.59
N SER A 497 0.21 -5.89 6.46
CA SER A 497 -0.87 -4.91 6.59
C SER A 497 -0.53 -3.55 5.99
N ALA A 498 0.71 -3.09 6.12
CA ALA A 498 1.14 -1.82 5.56
C ALA A 498 1.35 -1.92 4.03
N VAL A 499 0.71 -1.06 3.26
CA VAL A 499 0.75 -1.05 1.80
C VAL A 499 0.43 0.36 1.28
N SER A 500 0.89 0.69 0.09
CA SER A 500 0.50 1.92 -0.59
C SER A 500 1.08 3.19 0.05
N TYR A 501 0.43 4.32 -0.14
CA TYR A 501 0.75 5.58 0.49
C TYR A 501 -0.04 5.75 1.79
N ALA A 502 0.67 5.75 2.92
CA ALA A 502 0.11 6.03 4.25
C ALA A 502 -1.13 5.18 4.61
N SER A 503 -1.24 3.97 4.05
CA SER A 503 -2.46 3.14 4.10
C SER A 503 -2.18 1.72 4.59
N SER A 504 -3.25 0.98 4.89
CA SER A 504 -3.21 -0.37 5.42
C SER A 504 -4.31 -1.23 4.80
N SER A 505 -4.00 -2.52 4.53
CA SER A 505 -4.94 -3.53 4.07
C SER A 505 -4.75 -4.80 4.90
N LEU A 506 -5.71 -5.10 5.77
CA LEU A 506 -5.69 -6.24 6.67
C LEU A 506 -6.87 -7.15 6.36
N ASP A 507 -6.82 -7.85 5.21
CA ASP A 507 -7.89 -8.76 4.73
C ASP A 507 -7.37 -10.18 4.43
N GLY A 508 -6.18 -10.54 4.91
CA GLY A 508 -5.61 -11.87 4.70
C GLY A 508 -4.70 -11.97 3.46
N VAL A 509 -4.50 -13.20 2.98
CA VAL A 509 -3.55 -13.50 1.90
C VAL A 509 -4.30 -14.11 0.72
N HIS A 510 -4.31 -13.42 -0.40
CA HIS A 510 -5.01 -13.81 -1.63
C HIS A 510 -4.07 -14.39 -2.68
N PHE A 511 -4.54 -15.40 -3.43
CA PHE A 511 -3.90 -15.99 -4.59
C PHE A 511 -4.89 -16.15 -5.74
N GLY A 512 -4.57 -15.60 -6.90
CA GLY A 512 -5.18 -16.03 -8.15
C GLY A 512 -4.55 -17.33 -8.63
N LEU A 513 -5.37 -18.22 -9.19
CA LEU A 513 -4.97 -19.60 -9.52
C LEU A 513 -5.09 -19.91 -11.02
N GLY A 514 -5.47 -18.92 -11.82
CA GLY A 514 -5.73 -19.13 -13.25
C GLY A 514 -6.77 -20.22 -13.45
N ARG A 515 -6.47 -21.22 -14.27
CA ARG A 515 -7.36 -22.34 -14.59
C ARG A 515 -7.22 -23.55 -13.64
N THR A 516 -6.46 -23.42 -12.56
CA THR A 516 -6.25 -24.49 -11.59
C THR A 516 -7.52 -24.73 -10.79
N THR A 517 -8.09 -25.95 -10.83
CA THR A 517 -9.36 -26.30 -10.17
C THR A 517 -9.20 -27.03 -8.85
N SER A 518 -7.98 -27.35 -8.43
CA SER A 518 -7.65 -27.97 -7.13
C SER A 518 -6.21 -27.68 -6.76
N ILE A 519 -5.92 -27.61 -5.47
CA ILE A 519 -4.57 -27.36 -4.94
C ILE A 519 -4.13 -28.60 -4.18
N ASP A 520 -3.10 -29.29 -4.67
CA ASP A 520 -2.58 -30.51 -4.06
C ASP A 520 -1.85 -30.24 -2.74
N ARG A 521 -1.15 -29.08 -2.65
CA ARG A 521 -0.32 -28.74 -1.49
C ARG A 521 -0.20 -27.23 -1.31
N ILE A 522 -0.30 -26.81 -0.04
CA ILE A 522 -0.03 -25.44 0.42
C ILE A 522 0.95 -25.54 1.57
N ASP A 523 2.07 -24.83 1.48
CA ASP A 523 3.06 -24.72 2.55
C ASP A 523 2.96 -23.36 3.24
N ILE A 524 2.91 -23.37 4.56
CA ILE A 524 2.75 -22.19 5.41
C ILE A 524 3.88 -22.17 6.43
N VAL A 525 4.55 -21.03 6.55
CA VAL A 525 5.53 -20.74 7.60
C VAL A 525 5.03 -19.57 8.41
N TRP A 526 4.78 -19.80 9.70
CA TRP A 526 4.32 -18.80 10.65
C TRP A 526 5.52 -18.01 11.23
N PRO A 527 5.34 -16.75 11.68
CA PRO A 527 6.38 -15.96 12.33
C PRO A 527 7.09 -16.67 13.49
N SER A 528 6.35 -17.49 14.23
CA SER A 528 6.92 -18.33 15.31
C SER A 528 7.91 -19.42 14.83
N GLY A 529 8.13 -19.52 13.50
CA GLY A 529 8.92 -20.59 12.88
C GLY A 529 8.18 -21.92 12.71
N LYS A 530 6.89 -21.99 13.04
CA LYS A 530 6.10 -23.22 12.82
C LYS A 530 5.76 -23.39 11.35
N HIS A 531 5.84 -24.64 10.90
CA HIS A 531 5.44 -25.07 9.58
C HIS A 531 4.10 -25.78 9.60
N GLN A 532 3.23 -25.47 8.65
CA GLN A 532 1.95 -26.15 8.43
C GLN A 532 1.84 -26.48 6.94
N THR A 533 1.32 -27.66 6.63
CA THR A 533 1.06 -28.05 5.25
C THR A 533 -0.39 -28.49 5.12
N LEU A 534 -1.09 -28.00 4.11
CA LEU A 534 -2.45 -28.43 3.76
C LEU A 534 -2.40 -29.21 2.45
N HIS A 535 -3.33 -30.16 2.30
CA HIS A 535 -3.45 -30.99 1.11
C HIS A 535 -4.89 -31.03 0.59
N ASP A 536 -5.04 -31.21 -0.71
CA ASP A 536 -6.32 -31.43 -1.39
C ASP A 536 -7.34 -30.32 -1.09
N ILE A 537 -6.91 -29.05 -1.20
CA ILE A 537 -7.73 -27.87 -0.91
C ILE A 537 -8.54 -27.48 -2.14
N LYS A 538 -9.80 -27.12 -1.92
CA LYS A 538 -10.67 -26.57 -2.97
C LYS A 538 -10.26 -25.15 -3.32
N VAL A 539 -10.62 -24.74 -4.52
CA VAL A 539 -10.49 -23.36 -4.98
C VAL A 539 -11.80 -22.59 -4.76
N ASP A 540 -11.78 -21.27 -4.96
CA ASP A 540 -12.91 -20.36 -4.86
C ASP A 540 -13.54 -20.34 -3.44
N GLU A 541 -12.66 -20.33 -2.42
CA GLU A 541 -13.08 -20.24 -1.01
C GLU A 541 -12.10 -19.41 -0.16
N VAL A 542 -12.61 -18.89 0.94
CA VAL A 542 -11.82 -18.30 2.02
C VAL A 542 -11.52 -19.37 3.06
N VAL A 543 -10.25 -19.67 3.28
CA VAL A 543 -9.78 -20.66 4.25
C VAL A 543 -9.34 -19.97 5.54
N ASN A 544 -10.02 -20.27 6.65
CA ASN A 544 -9.60 -19.80 7.97
C ASN A 544 -8.46 -20.69 8.48
N LEU A 545 -7.25 -20.14 8.50
CA LEU A 545 -6.06 -20.83 8.99
C LEU A 545 -5.76 -20.44 10.43
N ARG A 546 -5.60 -21.44 11.27
CA ARG A 546 -5.11 -21.26 12.63
C ARG A 546 -3.73 -21.88 12.78
N GLU A 547 -2.81 -21.15 13.37
CA GLU A 547 -1.48 -21.63 13.70
C GLU A 547 -1.54 -22.88 14.59
N PRO A 548 -0.82 -23.97 14.30
CA PRO A 548 -0.73 -25.16 15.16
C PRO A 548 -0.22 -24.81 16.56
N ARG A 549 -0.75 -25.48 17.60
CA ARG A 549 -0.32 -25.28 19.01
C ARG A 549 1.06 -25.85 19.29
#